data_3864f178dac439eda6ae23c67a5c2738
#
_entry.id   3864f178dac439eda6ae23c67a5c2738
#
_cell.length_a   1.000
_cell.length_b   1.000
_cell.length_c   1.000
_cell.angle_alpha   90.00
_cell.angle_beta   90.00
_cell.angle_gamma   90.00
#
_symmetry.space_group_name_H-M   'P 1'
#
loop_
_entity.id
_entity.type
_entity.pdbx_description
1 polymer ?
#
loop_
_entity_poly.entity_id
_entity_poly.type
_entity_poly.pdbx_seq_one_letter_code
_entity_poly.pdbx_strand_id
1 'polypeptide(L)'
;NHGHDMAIVNGISRIGYMKGGKQALWEDENIADSITCKAVRFIENHKDEPFFLYVGTNDAHVPRWPHPRFVGKSGMGPRGDALLQFDWTVGEIMGALEKAGIAENTLIVLSSDNGPVVDDGYADRAVELLGEHRPWGPFRGGKYSIFEAGTRVPMIVSWPAQVKPGVSDALVSQIDLYASMASLMGKPLEEGAGPDSRDHLDAFLGKDLKGRDYVVEVAGSLSVSDGEWKYIAPSNGAAYAKLTNIELGNSKEEQLYNCLLYTSP
;
A
#
# COMPACT_ATOMS: atom_id res chain seq x y z
N ASN A 1 8.32 -6.74 -13.53
CA ASN A 1 9.30 -7.78 -13.71
C ASN A 1 10.27 -7.40 -14.80
N HIS A 2 11.40 -6.99 -14.44
CA HIS A 2 12.24 -6.17 -15.26
C HIS A 2 13.31 -6.92 -16.03
N GLY A 3 13.51 -8.18 -15.81
CA GLY A 3 14.33 -9.08 -16.65
C GLY A 3 15.66 -8.50 -17.13
N HIS A 4 16.43 -7.82 -16.29
CA HIS A 4 17.54 -7.05 -16.76
C HIS A 4 18.70 -7.10 -15.89
N ASP A 5 19.78 -6.59 -16.43
CA ASP A 5 21.02 -6.36 -15.73
C ASP A 5 20.80 -5.27 -14.69
N MET A 6 20.88 -5.63 -13.43
CA MET A 6 20.92 -4.67 -12.34
C MET A 6 22.34 -4.11 -12.24
N ALA A 7 22.45 -2.79 -12.28
CA ALA A 7 23.67 -2.08 -11.96
C ALA A 7 23.59 -1.51 -10.54
N ILE A 8 24.69 -1.54 -9.83
CA ILE A 8 24.83 -0.83 -8.54
C ILE A 8 25.59 0.45 -8.79
N VAL A 9 24.95 1.58 -8.53
CA VAL A 9 25.55 2.91 -8.64
C VAL A 9 25.54 3.58 -7.28
N ASN A 10 26.71 3.92 -6.76
CA ASN A 10 26.86 4.54 -5.43
C ASN A 10 26.17 3.75 -4.29
N GLY A 11 26.21 2.42 -4.36
CA GLY A 11 25.58 1.54 -3.37
C GLY A 11 24.08 1.34 -3.53
N ILE A 12 23.46 1.93 -4.55
CA ILE A 12 22.04 1.75 -4.88
C ILE A 12 21.93 0.87 -6.11
N SER A 13 21.10 -0.16 -6.03
CA SER A 13 20.80 -1.01 -7.19
C SER A 13 19.96 -0.22 -8.18
N ARG A 14 20.38 -0.24 -9.43
CA ARG A 14 19.66 0.37 -10.54
C ARG A 14 19.33 -0.68 -11.58
N ILE A 15 18.07 -0.68 -11.99
CA ILE A 15 17.61 -1.56 -13.06
C ILE A 15 17.87 -0.87 -14.40
N GLY A 16 18.43 -1.60 -15.36
CA GLY A 16 18.55 -1.12 -16.72
C GLY A 16 17.19 -0.93 -17.40
N TYR A 17 17.11 -0.99 -18.69
CA TYR A 17 15.83 -0.84 -19.39
C TYR A 17 15.12 -2.17 -19.58
N MET A 18 13.80 -2.16 -19.68
CA MET A 18 12.98 -3.32 -20.05
C MET A 18 12.94 -3.52 -21.56
N LYS A 19 12.93 -4.80 -22.00
CA LYS A 19 12.52 -5.12 -23.36
C LYS A 19 11.02 -4.89 -23.50
N GLY A 20 10.64 -3.98 -24.36
CA GLY A 20 9.25 -3.59 -24.63
C GLY A 20 9.19 -2.58 -25.76
N GLY A 21 8.04 -1.99 -25.98
CA GLY A 21 7.89 -0.87 -26.91
C GLY A 21 8.58 0.40 -26.40
N LYS A 22 8.69 1.41 -27.25
CA LYS A 22 9.30 2.70 -26.88
C LYS A 22 8.67 3.33 -25.63
N GLN A 23 7.40 3.06 -25.36
CA GLN A 23 6.70 3.55 -24.17
C GLN A 23 7.08 2.83 -22.87
N ALA A 24 7.80 1.71 -22.96
CA ALA A 24 8.33 1.00 -21.82
C ALA A 24 9.76 1.43 -21.44
N LEU A 25 10.33 2.39 -22.15
CA LEU A 25 11.61 2.99 -21.82
C LEU A 25 11.39 4.15 -20.85
N TRP A 26 12.10 4.14 -19.73
CA TRP A 26 12.09 5.20 -18.73
C TRP A 26 13.47 5.38 -18.10
N GLU A 27 13.64 6.51 -17.47
CA GLU A 27 14.73 6.78 -16.52
C GLU A 27 14.17 6.63 -15.13
N ASP A 28 14.89 5.91 -14.24
CA ASP A 28 14.37 5.52 -12.92
C ASP A 28 13.94 6.73 -12.09
N GLU A 29 14.71 7.81 -12.11
CA GLU A 29 14.39 9.06 -11.42
C GLU A 29 13.14 9.78 -11.93
N ASN A 30 12.67 9.44 -13.13
CA ASN A 30 11.52 10.08 -13.77
C ASN A 30 10.24 9.21 -13.72
N ILE A 31 10.27 8.03 -13.08
CA ILE A 31 9.11 7.14 -13.03
C ILE A 31 7.92 7.81 -12.34
N ALA A 32 8.13 8.38 -11.15
CA ALA A 32 7.06 9.05 -10.41
C ALA A 32 6.48 10.24 -11.17
N ASP A 33 7.33 11.07 -11.79
CA ASP A 33 6.87 12.17 -12.64
C ASP A 33 6.04 11.69 -13.83
N SER A 34 6.46 10.59 -14.44
CA SER A 34 5.74 10.00 -15.57
C SER A 34 4.37 9.46 -15.18
N ILE A 35 4.28 8.77 -14.03
CA ILE A 35 3.02 8.27 -13.48
C ILE A 35 2.11 9.44 -13.13
N THR A 36 2.62 10.41 -12.39
CA THR A 36 1.89 11.61 -11.97
C THR A 36 1.35 12.40 -13.16
N CYS A 37 2.21 12.67 -14.15
CA CYS A 37 1.78 13.38 -15.36
C CYS A 37 0.66 12.65 -16.12
N LYS A 38 0.71 11.33 -16.20
CA LYS A 38 -0.34 10.52 -16.83
C LYS A 38 -1.64 10.57 -16.04
N ALA A 39 -1.57 10.49 -14.70
CA ALA A 39 -2.74 10.58 -13.83
C ALA A 39 -3.41 11.96 -13.93
N VAL A 40 -2.62 13.03 -13.82
CA VAL A 40 -3.12 14.41 -13.95
C VAL A 40 -3.77 14.65 -15.33
N ARG A 41 -3.09 14.24 -16.39
CA ARG A 41 -3.66 14.36 -17.76
C ARG A 41 -4.94 13.55 -17.94
N PHE A 42 -5.01 12.37 -17.32
CA PHE A 42 -6.24 11.57 -17.36
C PHE A 42 -7.39 12.34 -16.69
N ILE A 43 -7.17 12.88 -15.50
CA ILE A 43 -8.17 13.68 -14.77
C ILE A 43 -8.61 14.90 -15.60
N GLU A 44 -7.68 15.65 -16.18
CA GLU A 44 -7.98 16.82 -17.01
C GLU A 44 -8.85 16.46 -18.22
N ASN A 45 -8.60 15.31 -18.85
CA ASN A 45 -9.31 14.87 -20.04
C ASN A 45 -10.70 14.27 -19.75
N HIS A 46 -10.92 13.78 -18.52
CA HIS A 46 -12.15 13.05 -18.14
C HIS A 46 -12.98 13.77 -17.06
N LYS A 47 -12.64 15.02 -16.72
CA LYS A 47 -13.30 15.78 -15.65
C LYS A 47 -14.80 16.01 -15.84
N ASP A 48 -15.29 15.93 -17.08
CA ASP A 48 -16.68 16.20 -17.43
C ASP A 48 -17.54 14.91 -17.52
N GLU A 49 -16.97 13.75 -17.17
CA GLU A 49 -17.64 12.45 -17.19
C GLU A 49 -17.24 11.59 -15.97
N PRO A 50 -18.06 10.63 -15.56
CA PRO A 50 -17.66 9.67 -14.54
C PRO A 50 -16.46 8.84 -14.98
N PHE A 51 -15.48 8.66 -14.10
CA PHE A 51 -14.31 7.84 -14.37
C PHE A 51 -13.90 6.97 -13.18
N PHE A 52 -13.14 5.94 -13.46
CA PHE A 52 -12.36 5.17 -12.49
C PHE A 52 -10.89 5.24 -12.87
N LEU A 53 -10.05 5.67 -11.95
CA LEU A 53 -8.61 5.78 -12.14
C LEU A 53 -7.89 4.97 -11.06
N TYR A 54 -7.14 3.96 -11.48
CA TYR A 54 -6.20 3.24 -10.62
C TYR A 54 -4.77 3.72 -10.88
N VAL A 55 -4.10 4.17 -9.82
CA VAL A 55 -2.71 4.64 -9.88
C VAL A 55 -1.84 3.73 -9.04
N GLY A 56 -1.12 2.83 -9.69
CA GLY A 56 -0.09 2.01 -9.05
C GLY A 56 1.26 2.73 -9.09
N THR A 57 1.72 3.19 -7.93
CA THR A 57 3.02 3.85 -7.80
C THR A 57 4.13 2.83 -7.55
N ASN A 58 5.38 3.21 -7.83
CA ASN A 58 6.56 2.42 -7.49
C ASN A 58 7.19 2.81 -6.15
N ASP A 59 6.83 3.97 -5.60
CA ASP A 59 7.38 4.47 -4.35
C ASP A 59 6.66 3.86 -3.13
N ALA A 60 7.39 3.48 -2.08
CA ALA A 60 8.86 3.54 -1.92
C ALA A 60 9.48 2.14 -2.05
N HIS A 61 9.12 1.38 -3.08
CA HIS A 61 9.68 0.05 -3.33
C HIS A 61 11.14 0.17 -3.84
N VAL A 62 11.94 -0.83 -3.55
CA VAL A 62 13.31 -0.92 -4.07
C VAL A 62 13.32 -1.28 -5.57
N PRO A 63 14.32 -0.80 -6.36
CA PRO A 63 15.34 0.16 -5.98
C PRO A 63 14.77 1.55 -5.75
N ARG A 64 15.13 2.18 -4.63
CA ARG A 64 14.66 3.51 -4.28
C ARG A 64 15.51 4.55 -5.00
N TRP A 65 14.96 5.12 -6.05
CA TRP A 65 15.65 6.08 -6.91
C TRP A 65 14.82 7.36 -7.08
N PRO A 66 14.73 8.18 -6.02
CA PRO A 66 13.92 9.39 -6.07
C PRO A 66 14.51 10.40 -7.06
N HIS A 67 13.62 11.18 -7.67
CA HIS A 67 14.03 12.30 -8.54
C HIS A 67 14.99 13.25 -7.78
N PRO A 68 16.01 13.83 -8.44
CA PRO A 68 17.03 14.66 -7.81
C PRO A 68 16.49 15.77 -6.90
N ARG A 69 15.29 16.32 -7.18
CA ARG A 69 14.67 17.35 -6.34
C ARG A 69 14.31 16.88 -4.92
N PHE A 70 14.19 15.57 -4.69
CA PHE A 70 13.87 14.99 -3.37
C PHE A 70 15.11 14.48 -2.65
N VAL A 71 16.20 14.24 -3.35
CA VAL A 71 17.42 13.68 -2.76
C VAL A 71 17.93 14.53 -1.60
N GLY A 72 18.09 13.90 -0.43
CA GLY A 72 18.56 14.53 0.80
C GLY A 72 17.53 15.39 1.53
N LYS A 73 16.27 15.39 1.11
CA LYS A 73 15.23 16.24 1.72
C LYS A 73 14.60 15.62 2.98
N SER A 74 14.54 14.30 3.06
CA SER A 74 13.92 13.62 4.20
C SER A 74 14.81 13.49 5.42
N GLY A 75 16.12 13.51 5.25
CA GLY A 75 17.09 13.13 6.29
C GLY A 75 17.16 11.63 6.54
N MET A 76 16.33 10.82 5.88
CA MET A 76 16.24 9.36 6.02
C MET A 76 16.77 8.60 4.79
N GLY A 77 17.64 9.23 4.00
CA GLY A 77 18.22 8.64 2.80
C GLY A 77 17.21 8.34 1.69
N PRO A 78 17.60 7.51 0.70
CA PRO A 78 16.76 7.24 -0.48
C PRO A 78 15.37 6.74 -0.14
N ARG A 79 15.20 5.98 0.95
CA ARG A 79 13.90 5.49 1.40
C ARG A 79 12.97 6.65 1.81
N GLY A 80 13.46 7.53 2.66
CA GLY A 80 12.67 8.70 3.09
C GLY A 80 12.40 9.67 1.94
N ASP A 81 13.39 9.87 1.07
CA ASP A 81 13.24 10.74 -0.10
C ASP A 81 12.20 10.20 -1.09
N ALA A 82 12.13 8.88 -1.27
CA ALA A 82 11.09 8.23 -2.07
C ALA A 82 9.69 8.36 -1.43
N LEU A 83 9.59 8.37 -0.10
CA LEU A 83 8.32 8.65 0.59
C LEU A 83 7.86 10.09 0.37
N LEU A 84 8.78 11.07 0.39
CA LEU A 84 8.46 12.46 0.04
C LEU A 84 8.00 12.59 -1.43
N GLN A 85 8.60 11.81 -2.32
CA GLN A 85 8.20 11.75 -3.73
C GLN A 85 6.79 11.15 -3.88
N PHE A 86 6.47 10.11 -3.13
CA PHE A 86 5.12 9.53 -3.10
C PHE A 86 4.08 10.55 -2.61
N ASP A 87 4.37 11.23 -1.50
CA ASP A 87 3.51 12.29 -0.97
C ASP A 87 3.26 13.40 -1.98
N TRP A 88 4.31 13.84 -2.67
CA TRP A 88 4.19 14.78 -3.78
C TRP A 88 3.28 14.26 -4.91
N THR A 89 3.41 12.98 -5.30
CA THR A 89 2.54 12.38 -6.33
C THR A 89 1.06 12.46 -5.92
N VAL A 90 0.76 12.13 -4.67
CA VAL A 90 -0.61 12.25 -4.13
C VAL A 90 -1.08 13.70 -4.16
N GLY A 91 -0.24 14.63 -3.74
CA GLY A 91 -0.53 16.07 -3.76
C GLY A 91 -0.85 16.61 -5.16
N GLU A 92 -0.09 16.21 -6.17
CA GLU A 92 -0.34 16.60 -7.57
C GLU A 92 -1.68 16.07 -8.11
N ILE A 93 -2.03 14.83 -7.76
CA ILE A 93 -3.31 14.22 -8.15
C ILE A 93 -4.46 14.97 -7.47
N MET A 94 -4.36 15.23 -6.16
CA MET A 94 -5.38 15.99 -5.43
C MET A 94 -5.51 17.42 -5.99
N GLY A 95 -4.40 18.09 -6.24
CA GLY A 95 -4.39 19.43 -6.85
C GLY A 95 -5.01 19.46 -8.26
N ALA A 96 -4.85 18.39 -9.04
CA ALA A 96 -5.51 18.27 -10.33
C ALA A 96 -7.04 18.17 -10.22
N LEU A 97 -7.53 17.40 -9.23
CA LEU A 97 -8.97 17.28 -8.95
C LEU A 97 -9.56 18.63 -8.46
N GLU A 98 -8.85 19.34 -7.60
CA GLU A 98 -9.24 20.67 -7.13
C GLU A 98 -9.31 21.67 -8.29
N LYS A 99 -8.25 21.73 -9.10
CA LYS A 99 -8.16 22.61 -10.29
C LYS A 99 -9.25 22.30 -11.34
N ALA A 100 -9.62 21.03 -11.46
CA ALA A 100 -10.70 20.60 -12.33
C ALA A 100 -12.10 20.90 -11.75
N GLY A 101 -12.20 21.29 -10.48
CA GLY A 101 -13.45 21.58 -9.77
C GLY A 101 -14.28 20.34 -9.42
N ILE A 102 -13.66 19.16 -9.37
CA ILE A 102 -14.35 17.88 -9.11
C ILE A 102 -13.93 17.20 -7.80
N ALA A 103 -13.01 17.80 -7.02
CA ALA A 103 -12.51 17.22 -5.79
C ALA A 103 -13.62 16.87 -4.79
N GLU A 104 -14.62 17.76 -4.62
CA GLU A 104 -15.75 17.55 -3.71
C GLU A 104 -16.55 16.27 -4.03
N ASN A 105 -16.64 15.90 -5.32
CA ASN A 105 -17.39 14.74 -5.79
C ASN A 105 -16.51 13.60 -6.30
N THR A 106 -15.30 13.50 -5.79
CA THR A 106 -14.38 12.41 -6.10
C THR A 106 -14.08 11.59 -4.86
N LEU A 107 -14.35 10.29 -4.93
CA LEU A 107 -13.91 9.32 -3.93
C LEU A 107 -12.44 8.96 -4.20
N ILE A 108 -11.57 9.26 -3.25
CA ILE A 108 -10.15 8.86 -3.27
C ILE A 108 -9.95 7.78 -2.21
N VAL A 109 -9.36 6.67 -2.62
CA VAL A 109 -8.91 5.60 -1.72
C VAL A 109 -7.41 5.46 -1.87
N LEU A 110 -6.66 5.70 -0.80
CA LEU A 110 -5.22 5.52 -0.76
C LEU A 110 -4.89 4.37 0.19
N SER A 111 -4.08 3.43 -0.31
CA SER A 111 -3.67 2.25 0.44
C SER A 111 -2.31 1.75 -0.03
N SER A 112 -1.84 0.65 0.56
CA SER A 112 -0.64 -0.07 0.16
C SER A 112 -0.98 -1.53 -0.15
N ASP A 113 -0.16 -2.19 -0.96
CA ASP A 113 -0.32 -3.61 -1.32
C ASP A 113 0.09 -4.57 -0.21
N ASN A 114 1.06 -4.18 0.63
CA ASN A 114 1.54 -4.94 1.78
C ASN A 114 2.16 -4.03 2.84
N GLY A 115 2.46 -4.62 3.98
CA GLY A 115 3.18 -3.94 5.05
C GLY A 115 4.61 -3.52 4.70
N PRO A 116 5.27 -2.73 5.54
CA PRO A 116 6.54 -2.13 5.23
C PRO A 116 7.71 -3.13 5.26
N VAL A 117 8.74 -2.80 4.48
CA VAL A 117 10.08 -3.39 4.60
C VAL A 117 11.11 -2.27 4.59
N VAL A 118 12.09 -2.37 5.47
CA VAL A 118 13.21 -1.41 5.55
C VAL A 118 14.42 -1.98 4.84
N ASP A 119 14.89 -3.15 5.30
CA ASP A 119 15.96 -3.90 4.69
C ASP A 119 15.39 -4.87 3.65
N ASP A 120 15.55 -4.56 2.39
CA ASP A 120 15.12 -5.42 1.28
C ASP A 120 16.34 -5.90 0.45
N GLY A 121 17.50 -5.99 1.09
CA GLY A 121 18.74 -6.49 0.49
C GLY A 121 19.46 -5.50 -0.41
N TYR A 122 19.07 -4.24 -0.42
CA TYR A 122 19.70 -3.17 -1.21
C TYR A 122 20.66 -2.33 -0.36
N ALA A 123 21.78 -1.92 -0.95
CA ALA A 123 22.80 -1.12 -0.30
C ALA A 123 22.45 0.39 -0.30
N ASP A 124 21.22 0.73 0.08
CA ASP A 124 20.70 2.11 0.11
C ASP A 124 20.73 2.73 1.51
N ARG A 125 21.32 2.05 2.49
CA ARG A 125 21.45 2.48 3.88
C ARG A 125 20.10 2.74 4.56
N ALA A 126 19.03 2.08 4.12
CA ALA A 126 17.68 2.32 4.65
C ALA A 126 17.58 2.01 6.16
N VAL A 127 18.32 1.01 6.63
CA VAL A 127 18.35 0.64 8.06
C VAL A 127 19.09 1.70 8.88
N GLU A 128 20.29 2.09 8.44
CA GLU A 128 21.16 3.02 9.18
C GLU A 128 20.58 4.44 9.22
N LEU A 129 19.82 4.81 8.19
CA LEU A 129 19.24 6.15 8.06
C LEU A 129 17.77 6.23 8.49
N LEU A 130 17.22 5.13 9.03
CA LEU A 130 15.84 5.06 9.48
C LEU A 130 15.52 6.05 10.61
N GLY A 131 16.50 6.34 11.46
CA GLY A 131 16.33 7.18 12.63
C GLY A 131 15.30 6.59 13.61
N GLU A 132 14.43 7.43 14.13
CA GLU A 132 13.35 7.02 15.02
C GLU A 132 12.06 6.60 14.29
N HIS A 133 12.06 6.63 12.98
CA HIS A 133 10.89 6.27 12.20
C HIS A 133 10.57 4.77 12.34
N ARG A 134 9.31 4.47 12.69
CA ARG A 134 8.79 3.10 12.85
C ARG A 134 7.71 2.84 11.81
N PRO A 135 8.07 2.35 10.62
CA PRO A 135 7.11 2.18 9.51
C PRO A 135 6.01 1.16 9.80
N TRP A 136 6.24 0.23 10.72
CA TRP A 136 5.25 -0.75 11.19
C TRP A 136 4.39 -0.25 12.35
N GLY A 137 4.64 0.97 12.87
CA GLY A 137 3.94 1.50 14.04
C GLY A 137 4.12 0.60 15.28
N PRO A 138 3.04 0.25 15.98
CA PRO A 138 3.08 -0.65 17.13
C PRO A 138 3.05 -2.15 16.76
N PHE A 139 2.89 -2.49 15.46
CA PHE A 139 2.64 -3.84 15.02
C PHE A 139 3.92 -4.64 14.82
N ARG A 140 3.83 -5.97 15.03
CA ARG A 140 4.90 -6.93 14.81
C ARG A 140 4.98 -7.36 13.35
N GLY A 141 6.18 -7.71 12.88
CA GLY A 141 6.42 -8.20 11.54
C GLY A 141 6.69 -7.08 10.52
N GLY A 142 6.31 -7.31 9.30
CA GLY A 142 6.51 -6.43 8.15
C GLY A 142 6.15 -7.16 6.87
N LYS A 143 6.56 -6.65 5.72
CA LYS A 143 6.35 -7.33 4.43
C LYS A 143 6.72 -8.82 4.52
N TYR A 144 5.93 -9.69 3.90
CA TYR A 144 6.03 -11.15 3.95
C TYR A 144 5.54 -11.83 5.22
N SER A 145 5.26 -11.09 6.29
CA SER A 145 4.83 -11.63 7.57
C SER A 145 3.31 -11.84 7.63
N ILE A 146 2.89 -12.91 8.32
CA ILE A 146 1.47 -13.10 8.67
C ILE A 146 1.05 -12.26 9.88
N PHE A 147 1.99 -11.67 10.62
CA PHE A 147 1.70 -10.73 11.70
C PHE A 147 1.11 -9.41 11.17
N GLU A 148 0.47 -8.65 12.04
CA GLU A 148 -0.27 -7.43 11.67
C GLU A 148 0.52 -6.45 10.79
N ALA A 149 1.79 -6.19 11.08
CA ALA A 149 2.58 -5.26 10.27
C ALA A 149 2.81 -5.73 8.82
N GLY A 150 2.57 -7.02 8.51
CA GLY A 150 2.68 -7.52 7.14
C GLY A 150 1.40 -7.37 6.33
N THR A 151 0.26 -7.45 6.99
CA THR A 151 -1.06 -7.55 6.36
C THR A 151 -1.96 -6.34 6.61
N ARG A 152 -1.81 -5.67 7.76
CA ARG A 152 -2.54 -4.45 8.10
C ARG A 152 -1.88 -3.24 7.45
N VAL A 153 -2.43 -2.80 6.33
CA VAL A 153 -1.93 -1.68 5.54
C VAL A 153 -2.69 -0.39 5.84
N PRO A 154 -2.11 0.80 5.58
CA PRO A 154 -2.85 2.04 5.65
C PRO A 154 -4.07 2.03 4.74
N MET A 155 -5.18 2.61 5.21
CA MET A 155 -6.37 2.86 4.42
C MET A 155 -6.85 4.27 4.70
N ILE A 156 -6.81 5.13 3.69
CA ILE A 156 -7.28 6.51 3.78
C ILE A 156 -8.36 6.71 2.73
N VAL A 157 -9.53 7.16 3.16
CA VAL A 157 -10.66 7.43 2.27
C VAL A 157 -11.00 8.90 2.36
N SER A 158 -11.07 9.57 1.23
CA SER A 158 -11.47 10.97 1.11
C SER A 158 -12.57 11.12 0.07
N TRP A 159 -13.67 11.71 0.48
CA TRP A 159 -14.75 12.16 -0.38
C TRP A 159 -15.46 13.32 0.31
N PRO A 160 -15.01 14.56 0.11
CA PRO A 160 -15.47 15.69 0.92
C PRO A 160 -16.99 15.86 0.99
N ALA A 161 -17.72 15.59 -0.12
CA ALA A 161 -19.17 15.67 -0.14
C ALA A 161 -19.89 14.58 0.69
N GLN A 162 -19.22 13.46 1.05
CA GLN A 162 -19.88 12.29 1.66
C GLN A 162 -19.21 11.83 2.97
N VAL A 163 -17.91 12.00 3.10
CA VAL A 163 -17.10 11.48 4.20
C VAL A 163 -16.67 12.64 5.11
N LYS A 164 -16.99 12.53 6.38
CA LYS A 164 -16.52 13.50 7.38
C LYS A 164 -15.12 13.10 7.88
N PRO A 165 -14.25 14.09 8.18
CA PRO A 165 -12.97 13.79 8.80
C PRO A 165 -13.13 13.01 10.11
N GLY A 166 -12.36 11.95 10.27
CA GLY A 166 -12.39 11.08 11.45
C GLY A 166 -11.47 9.89 11.32
N VAL A 167 -11.48 9.05 12.33
CA VAL A 167 -10.78 7.75 12.36
C VAL A 167 -11.83 6.68 12.60
N SER A 168 -11.70 5.55 11.91
CA SER A 168 -12.58 4.40 12.04
C SER A 168 -11.76 3.15 12.35
N ASP A 169 -12.23 2.34 13.28
CA ASP A 169 -11.69 1.03 13.60
C ASP A 169 -12.44 -0.10 12.86
N ALA A 170 -13.33 0.24 11.93
CA ALA A 170 -14.05 -0.72 11.13
C ALA A 170 -13.09 -1.68 10.40
N LEU A 171 -13.33 -2.98 10.59
CA LEU A 171 -12.54 -4.01 9.94
C LEU A 171 -12.94 -4.14 8.47
N VAL A 172 -12.03 -3.78 7.57
CA VAL A 172 -12.25 -3.84 6.11
C VAL A 172 -11.10 -4.56 5.41
N SER A 173 -11.35 -5.09 4.24
CA SER A 173 -10.33 -5.65 3.37
C SER A 173 -10.34 -4.95 2.02
N GLN A 174 -9.18 -4.82 1.38
CA GLN A 174 -9.11 -4.23 0.03
C GLN A 174 -9.95 -4.99 -1.01
N ILE A 175 -10.14 -6.30 -0.83
CA ILE A 175 -11.01 -7.09 -1.70
C ILE A 175 -12.47 -6.62 -1.67
N ASP A 176 -12.90 -5.95 -0.60
CA ASP A 176 -14.25 -5.40 -0.44
C ASP A 176 -14.51 -4.20 -1.32
N LEU A 177 -13.47 -3.55 -1.81
CA LEU A 177 -13.63 -2.43 -2.73
C LEU A 177 -14.43 -2.82 -3.97
N TYR A 178 -14.29 -4.06 -4.46
CA TYR A 178 -15.01 -4.50 -5.66
C TYR A 178 -16.53 -4.51 -5.44
N ALA A 179 -17.01 -5.20 -4.39
CA ALA A 179 -18.43 -5.24 -4.09
C ALA A 179 -18.96 -3.87 -3.65
N SER A 180 -18.18 -3.12 -2.86
CA SER A 180 -18.56 -1.79 -2.39
C SER A 180 -18.67 -0.77 -3.52
N MET A 181 -17.76 -0.82 -4.52
CA MET A 181 -17.89 0.03 -5.69
C MET A 181 -19.06 -0.36 -6.58
N ALA A 182 -19.36 -1.65 -6.71
CA ALA A 182 -20.57 -2.11 -7.40
C ALA A 182 -21.84 -1.59 -6.70
N SER A 183 -21.88 -1.64 -5.39
CA SER A 183 -22.97 -1.08 -4.57
C SER A 183 -23.09 0.42 -4.76
N LEU A 184 -21.98 1.17 -4.70
CA LEU A 184 -21.95 2.61 -4.95
C LEU A 184 -22.54 2.98 -6.31
N MET A 185 -22.30 2.17 -7.33
CA MET A 185 -22.81 2.37 -8.69
C MET A 185 -24.23 1.84 -8.89
N GLY A 186 -24.85 1.23 -7.87
CA GLY A 186 -26.14 0.57 -7.98
C GLY A 186 -26.14 -0.62 -8.96
N LYS A 187 -25.00 -1.31 -9.10
CA LYS A 187 -24.81 -2.46 -9.99
C LYS A 187 -24.58 -3.72 -9.15
N PRO A 188 -25.52 -4.67 -9.10
CA PRO A 188 -25.29 -5.93 -8.42
C PRO A 188 -24.16 -6.70 -9.12
N LEU A 189 -23.33 -7.39 -8.32
CA LEU A 189 -22.34 -8.30 -8.88
C LEU A 189 -23.03 -9.51 -9.53
N GLU A 190 -22.45 -10.00 -10.61
CA GLU A 190 -22.85 -11.26 -11.21
C GLU A 190 -22.56 -12.43 -10.23
N GLU A 191 -23.34 -13.50 -10.33
CA GLU A 191 -23.15 -14.70 -9.51
C GLU A 191 -21.72 -15.26 -9.69
N GLY A 192 -21.02 -15.47 -8.59
CA GLY A 192 -19.62 -15.93 -8.59
C GLY A 192 -18.58 -14.86 -8.86
N ALA A 193 -18.96 -13.62 -9.13
CA ALA A 193 -18.01 -12.52 -9.27
C ALA A 193 -17.54 -12.03 -7.89
N GLY A 194 -16.21 -12.11 -7.64
CA GLY A 194 -15.60 -11.68 -6.38
C GLY A 194 -16.12 -12.44 -5.15
N PRO A 195 -15.99 -13.79 -5.09
CA PRO A 195 -16.63 -14.62 -4.06
C PRO A 195 -16.26 -14.25 -2.63
N ASP A 196 -15.10 -13.65 -2.43
CA ASP A 196 -14.60 -13.21 -1.11
C ASP A 196 -14.86 -11.71 -0.85
N SER A 197 -15.28 -10.96 -1.87
CA SER A 197 -15.61 -9.54 -1.76
C SER A 197 -16.99 -9.34 -1.17
N ARG A 198 -17.11 -8.48 -0.18
CA ARG A 198 -18.37 -8.13 0.49
C ARG A 198 -18.62 -6.63 0.39
N ASP A 199 -19.89 -6.25 0.32
CA ASP A 199 -20.25 -4.85 0.35
C ASP A 199 -20.06 -4.29 1.78
N HIS A 200 -19.07 -3.45 1.92
CA HIS A 200 -18.76 -2.68 3.11
C HIS A 200 -18.64 -1.17 2.78
N LEU A 201 -19.41 -0.71 1.78
CA LEU A 201 -19.40 0.70 1.38
C LEU A 201 -19.58 1.65 2.56
N ASP A 202 -20.52 1.37 3.45
CA ASP A 202 -20.77 2.22 4.60
C ASP A 202 -19.58 2.25 5.58
N ALA A 203 -18.80 1.18 5.69
CA ALA A 203 -17.56 1.19 6.47
C ALA A 203 -16.48 2.05 5.81
N PHE A 204 -16.30 1.96 4.49
CA PHE A 204 -15.37 2.83 3.76
C PHE A 204 -15.77 4.30 3.82
N LEU A 205 -17.06 4.60 3.90
CA LEU A 205 -17.57 5.96 4.05
C LEU A 205 -17.67 6.45 5.51
N GLY A 206 -17.20 5.65 6.46
CA GLY A 206 -17.21 6.01 7.89
C GLY A 206 -18.62 6.05 8.52
N LYS A 207 -19.61 5.41 7.92
CA LYS A 207 -20.99 5.31 8.40
C LYS A 207 -21.23 4.05 9.25
N ASP A 208 -20.56 2.95 8.93
CA ASP A 208 -20.50 1.73 9.73
C ASP A 208 -19.12 1.67 10.42
N LEU A 209 -19.12 1.53 11.74
CA LEU A 209 -17.89 1.49 12.54
C LEU A 209 -17.42 0.06 12.84
N LYS A 210 -18.13 -0.95 12.37
CA LYS A 210 -17.79 -2.36 12.59
C LYS A 210 -17.11 -2.99 11.37
N GLY A 211 -17.70 -2.86 10.19
CA GLY A 211 -17.25 -3.55 8.99
C GLY A 211 -17.42 -5.07 9.04
N ARG A 212 -16.40 -5.82 8.66
CA ARG A 212 -16.35 -7.28 8.68
C ARG A 212 -16.35 -7.83 10.11
N ASP A 213 -16.92 -9.01 10.29
CA ASP A 213 -16.76 -9.75 11.55
C ASP A 213 -15.35 -10.35 11.69
N TYR A 214 -14.72 -10.67 10.58
CA TYR A 214 -13.34 -11.17 10.52
C TYR A 214 -12.73 -11.00 9.12
N VAL A 215 -11.41 -11.02 9.06
CA VAL A 215 -10.63 -11.13 7.82
C VAL A 215 -9.78 -12.40 7.85
N VAL A 216 -9.64 -13.03 6.68
CA VAL A 216 -8.72 -14.15 6.47
C VAL A 216 -7.55 -13.64 5.63
N GLU A 217 -6.35 -13.95 6.06
CA GLU A 217 -5.13 -13.47 5.43
C GLU A 217 -4.15 -14.61 5.18
N VAL A 218 -3.31 -14.45 4.16
CA VAL A 218 -2.32 -15.47 3.76
C VAL A 218 -0.96 -14.80 3.57
N ALA A 219 0.03 -15.26 4.35
CA ALA A 219 1.44 -14.91 4.15
C ALA A 219 2.32 -16.07 4.63
N GLY A 220 2.45 -17.11 3.82
CA GLY A 220 3.17 -18.35 4.18
C GLY A 220 2.42 -19.27 5.15
N SER A 221 1.46 -18.75 5.89
CA SER A 221 0.47 -19.42 6.71
C SER A 221 -0.90 -18.81 6.48
N LEU A 222 -1.94 -19.37 7.10
CA LEU A 222 -3.27 -18.77 7.16
C LEU A 222 -3.46 -18.10 8.51
N SER A 223 -4.13 -16.97 8.53
CA SER A 223 -4.61 -16.34 9.76
C SER A 223 -6.05 -15.89 9.62
N VAL A 224 -6.73 -15.76 10.74
CA VAL A 224 -8.02 -15.09 10.87
C VAL A 224 -7.91 -14.05 11.99
N SER A 225 -8.43 -12.85 11.73
CA SER A 225 -8.45 -11.75 12.71
C SER A 225 -9.85 -11.14 12.75
N ASP A 226 -10.32 -10.81 13.95
CA ASP A 226 -11.53 -10.02 14.18
C ASP A 226 -11.24 -8.54 14.49
N GLY A 227 -9.97 -8.14 14.32
CA GLY A 227 -9.48 -6.79 14.61
C GLY A 227 -8.90 -6.64 16.01
N GLU A 228 -9.31 -7.46 16.98
CA GLU A 228 -8.76 -7.52 18.34
C GLU A 228 -7.82 -8.71 18.53
N TRP A 229 -8.23 -9.86 18.03
CA TRP A 229 -7.46 -11.10 18.13
C TRP A 229 -7.09 -11.63 16.74
N LYS A 230 -5.90 -12.20 16.64
CA LYS A 230 -5.43 -12.90 15.44
C LYS A 230 -5.01 -14.32 15.80
N TYR A 231 -5.68 -15.28 15.20
CA TYR A 231 -5.26 -16.67 15.17
C TYR A 231 -4.40 -16.93 13.94
N ILE A 232 -3.28 -17.62 14.12
CA ILE A 232 -2.37 -18.04 13.03
C ILE A 232 -2.30 -19.58 13.05
N ALA A 233 -2.64 -20.18 11.92
CA ALA A 233 -2.60 -21.62 11.75
C ALA A 233 -1.17 -22.17 11.73
N PRO A 234 -0.95 -23.43 12.16
CA PRO A 234 0.35 -24.08 12.06
C PRO A 234 0.91 -24.09 10.65
N SER A 235 2.21 -23.91 10.52
CA SER A 235 2.92 -23.89 9.25
C SER A 235 4.33 -24.44 9.40
N ASN A 236 4.82 -25.09 8.34
CA ASN A 236 6.21 -25.54 8.24
C ASN A 236 7.13 -24.51 7.57
N GLY A 237 6.66 -23.31 7.29
CA GLY A 237 7.44 -22.24 6.72
C GLY A 237 8.57 -21.76 7.64
N ALA A 238 9.50 -20.98 7.11
CA ALA A 238 10.55 -20.36 7.90
C ALA A 238 9.91 -19.35 8.88
N ALA A 239 10.38 -19.34 10.15
CA ALA A 239 9.92 -18.37 11.13
C ALA A 239 10.45 -16.96 10.87
N TYR A 240 11.53 -16.85 10.08
CA TYR A 240 12.26 -15.62 9.88
C TYR A 240 12.81 -15.47 8.47
N ALA A 241 12.63 -14.31 7.87
CA ALA A 241 13.21 -13.93 6.58
C ALA A 241 14.57 -13.26 6.80
N LYS A 242 15.66 -14.00 6.60
CA LYS A 242 17.02 -13.53 6.89
C LYS A 242 17.44 -12.33 6.05
N LEU A 243 17.03 -12.28 4.78
CA LEU A 243 17.42 -11.22 3.85
C LEU A 243 16.78 -9.86 4.18
N THR A 244 15.60 -9.88 4.75
CA THR A 244 14.83 -8.68 5.06
C THR A 244 14.75 -8.39 6.56
N ASN A 245 15.36 -9.26 7.37
CA ASN A 245 15.36 -9.16 8.83
C ASN A 245 13.93 -9.08 9.42
N ILE A 246 13.00 -9.90 8.90
CA ILE A 246 11.59 -9.88 9.28
C ILE A 246 11.16 -11.22 9.86
N GLU A 247 10.43 -11.20 10.97
CA GLU A 247 9.72 -12.35 11.49
C GLU A 247 8.51 -12.65 10.62
N LEU A 248 8.41 -13.89 10.14
CA LEU A 248 7.34 -14.31 9.23
C LEU A 248 6.08 -14.81 9.93
N GLY A 249 6.21 -15.19 11.22
CA GLY A 249 5.10 -15.72 12.00
C GLY A 249 4.76 -17.20 11.73
N ASN A 250 5.59 -17.91 10.97
CA ASN A 250 5.41 -19.35 10.79
C ASN A 250 5.83 -20.11 12.05
N SER A 251 5.00 -21.04 12.49
CA SER A 251 5.23 -21.95 13.63
C SER A 251 4.57 -23.29 13.36
N LYS A 252 5.11 -24.37 13.93
CA LYS A 252 4.48 -25.69 13.91
C LYS A 252 3.28 -25.78 14.84
N GLU A 253 3.12 -24.84 15.74
CA GLU A 253 2.04 -24.77 16.70
C GLU A 253 1.09 -23.62 16.35
N GLU A 254 -0.14 -23.74 16.80
CA GLU A 254 -1.14 -22.69 16.74
C GLU A 254 -0.71 -21.47 17.52
N GLN A 255 -1.06 -20.29 17.04
CA GLN A 255 -0.72 -19.04 17.70
C GLN A 255 -1.98 -18.17 17.81
N LEU A 256 -2.15 -17.54 18.98
CA LEU A 256 -3.21 -16.56 19.21
C LEU A 256 -2.60 -15.30 19.83
N TYR A 257 -2.83 -14.17 19.19
CA TYR A 257 -2.33 -12.86 19.62
C TYR A 257 -3.46 -11.87 19.77
N ASN A 258 -3.34 -11.00 20.77
CA ASN A 258 -4.09 -9.76 20.76
C ASN A 258 -3.39 -8.78 19.83
N CYS A 259 -4.08 -8.28 18.81
CA CYS A 259 -3.51 -7.44 17.75
C CYS A 259 -2.89 -6.14 18.25
N LEU A 260 -3.33 -5.63 19.40
CA LEU A 260 -2.82 -4.39 20.00
C LEU A 260 -1.70 -4.62 21.02
N LEU A 261 -1.58 -5.84 21.55
CA LEU A 261 -0.62 -6.20 22.59
C LEU A 261 0.58 -6.98 22.04
N TYR A 262 0.86 -6.89 20.77
CA TYR A 262 2.00 -7.57 20.12
C TYR A 262 3.38 -7.26 20.74
N THR A 263 3.39 -6.57 21.84
CA THR A 263 4.57 -6.31 22.62
C THR A 263 4.81 -7.45 23.60
N SER A 264 4.95 -8.66 23.14
CA SER A 264 5.50 -9.77 23.94
C SER A 264 4.82 -11.09 23.71
N PRO A 265 5.48 -12.18 23.93
CA PRO A 265 5.56 -12.70 25.28
C PRO A 265 6.71 -12.13 26.05
#